data_ec2cc47f5c710b2d53ad30c06e52c061
#
_entry.id   ec2cc47f5c710b2d53ad30c06e52c061
#
_cell.length_a   1.000
_cell.length_b   1.000
_cell.length_c   1.000
_cell.angle_alpha   90.00
_cell.angle_beta   90.00
_cell.angle_gamma   90.00
#
_symmetry.space_group_name_H-M   'P 1'
#
loop_
_entity.id
_entity.type
_entity.pdbx_description
1 polymer ?
#
loop_
_entity_poly.entity_id
_entity_poly.type
_entity_poly.pdbx_seq_one_letter_code
_entity_poly.pdbx_strand_id
1 'polypeptide(L)'
;MCIRDRDMVEELVNNDPAVKGIWCVPMYSNPDGYTYSDETVKRFAALKPAAEDFRIFWDNAYCVHHLKDDHDSLLNIFDEAKKCGNEDMIFEFASTSKITFPGAGVAVIAASENNVKQISKLLGMQNISYDKVNQLRHVRYFGNADGLRKYMEKHKAILAPKFDTVIRILTEQMGDLDILTWNEPKGGYFISVNTLDGCAKEVARLCKEGGVVLTGAGATFPYKKDPNDKNIRLSPSFPTLEDLTKAMELFCICVKLASAEKLLAK
;
A
#
# COMPACT_ATOMS: atom_id res chain seq x y z
N MET A 1 -10.32 -7.30 -3.01
CA MET A 1 -10.13 -7.68 -4.42
C MET A 1 -8.65 -7.47 -4.72
N CYS A 2 -7.93 -8.52 -4.97
CA CYS A 2 -6.51 -8.40 -5.29
C CYS A 2 -6.39 -7.95 -6.74
N ILE A 3 -5.67 -6.85 -7.00
CA ILE A 3 -5.44 -6.31 -8.35
C ILE A 3 -4.64 -7.29 -9.25
N ARG A 4 -4.33 -8.47 -8.76
CA ARG A 4 -3.81 -9.58 -9.57
C ARG A 4 -4.82 -10.11 -10.59
N ASP A 5 -6.11 -9.82 -10.39
CA ASP A 5 -7.19 -10.22 -11.29
C ASP A 5 -7.57 -9.05 -12.21
N ARG A 6 -6.60 -8.63 -13.04
CA ARG A 6 -6.76 -7.55 -14.00
C ARG A 6 -7.88 -7.80 -14.98
N ASP A 7 -8.04 -9.04 -15.40
CA ASP A 7 -9.06 -9.44 -16.36
C ASP A 7 -10.45 -9.26 -15.77
N MET A 8 -10.66 -9.59 -14.49
CA MET A 8 -11.90 -9.33 -13.78
C MET A 8 -12.19 -7.81 -13.64
N VAL A 9 -11.17 -6.99 -13.38
CA VAL A 9 -11.34 -5.53 -13.31
C VAL A 9 -11.78 -4.98 -14.66
N GLU A 10 -11.12 -5.38 -15.75
CA GLU A 10 -11.48 -4.96 -17.11
C GLU A 10 -12.89 -5.43 -17.48
N GLU A 11 -13.23 -6.68 -17.17
CA GLU A 11 -14.57 -7.23 -17.42
C GLU A 11 -15.64 -6.41 -16.70
N LEU A 12 -15.47 -6.16 -15.39
CA LEU A 12 -16.43 -5.38 -14.61
C LEU A 12 -16.53 -3.93 -15.11
N VAL A 13 -15.41 -3.26 -15.31
CA VAL A 13 -15.39 -1.85 -15.70
C VAL A 13 -15.95 -1.63 -17.10
N ASN A 14 -15.64 -2.53 -18.04
CA ASN A 14 -16.06 -2.38 -19.43
C ASN A 14 -17.52 -2.80 -19.68
N ASN A 15 -18.13 -3.57 -18.78
CA ASN A 15 -19.47 -4.13 -19.01
C ASN A 15 -20.54 -3.63 -18.02
N ASP A 16 -20.15 -3.12 -16.83
CA ASP A 16 -21.12 -2.69 -15.81
C ASP A 16 -21.11 -1.16 -15.65
N PRO A 17 -22.16 -0.43 -16.12
CA PRO A 17 -22.23 1.02 -15.96
C PRO A 17 -22.48 1.48 -14.52
N ALA A 18 -22.76 0.57 -13.58
CA ALA A 18 -22.83 0.88 -12.16
C ALA A 18 -21.45 1.02 -11.51
N VAL A 19 -20.39 0.50 -12.14
CA VAL A 19 -19.02 0.65 -11.68
C VAL A 19 -18.50 2.03 -12.04
N LYS A 20 -18.42 2.93 -11.06
CA LYS A 20 -18.09 4.35 -11.24
C LYS A 20 -16.64 4.70 -10.98
N GLY A 21 -15.84 3.77 -10.48
CA GLY A 21 -14.43 4.04 -10.25
C GLY A 21 -13.69 2.89 -9.58
N ILE A 22 -12.39 3.06 -9.52
CA ILE A 22 -11.48 2.16 -8.84
C ILE A 22 -10.44 2.97 -8.05
N TRP A 23 -10.14 2.50 -6.83
CA TRP A 23 -9.06 3.07 -6.02
C TRP A 23 -7.83 2.17 -6.11
N CYS A 24 -6.72 2.74 -6.54
CA CYS A 24 -5.46 2.05 -6.76
C CYS A 24 -4.36 2.63 -5.89
N VAL A 25 -3.55 1.77 -5.25
CA VAL A 25 -2.29 2.15 -4.61
C VAL A 25 -1.18 1.51 -5.44
N PRO A 26 -0.64 2.22 -6.45
CA PRO A 26 0.13 1.60 -7.52
C PRO A 26 1.56 1.24 -7.16
N MET A 27 2.11 1.85 -6.12
CA MET A 27 3.49 1.62 -5.69
C MET A 27 3.53 1.23 -4.21
N TYR A 28 4.24 0.12 -3.91
CA TYR A 28 4.36 -0.43 -2.55
C TYR A 28 3.01 -0.56 -1.85
N SER A 29 2.06 -1.16 -2.54
CA SER A 29 0.64 -1.20 -2.17
C SER A 29 0.38 -1.66 -0.74
N ASN A 30 -0.67 -1.14 -0.14
CA ASN A 30 -1.17 -1.59 1.16
C ASN A 30 -2.31 -2.60 0.93
N PRO A 31 -2.19 -3.86 1.36
CA PRO A 31 -1.20 -4.44 2.28
C PRO A 31 0.02 -5.11 1.62
N ASP A 32 -0.01 -5.35 0.32
CA ASP A 32 0.82 -6.36 -0.33
C ASP A 32 2.27 -5.92 -0.63
N GLY A 33 2.56 -4.61 -0.58
CA GLY A 33 3.89 -4.08 -0.87
C GLY A 33 4.31 -4.17 -2.35
N TYR A 34 3.39 -4.50 -3.27
CA TYR A 34 3.70 -4.59 -4.69
C TYR A 34 3.66 -3.25 -5.40
N THR A 35 4.47 -3.13 -6.43
CA THR A 35 4.41 -2.06 -7.42
C THR A 35 3.79 -2.60 -8.71
N TYR A 36 2.92 -1.81 -9.35
CA TYR A 36 2.31 -2.20 -10.62
C TYR A 36 3.37 -2.27 -11.72
N SER A 37 3.28 -3.33 -12.53
CA SER A 37 4.10 -3.44 -13.73
C SER A 37 3.67 -2.42 -14.79
N ASP A 38 4.59 -2.08 -15.70
CA ASP A 38 4.30 -1.21 -16.85
C ASP A 38 3.09 -1.68 -17.65
N GLU A 39 2.94 -3.01 -17.83
CA GLU A 39 1.78 -3.61 -18.49
C GLU A 39 0.49 -3.31 -17.72
N THR A 40 0.51 -3.43 -16.38
CA THR A 40 -0.65 -3.11 -15.55
C THR A 40 -1.05 -1.65 -15.69
N VAL A 41 -0.10 -0.73 -15.66
CA VAL A 41 -0.36 0.71 -15.82
C VAL A 41 -0.96 1.00 -17.20
N LYS A 42 -0.39 0.41 -18.26
CA LYS A 42 -0.91 0.55 -19.64
C LYS A 42 -2.34 0.02 -19.78
N ARG A 43 -2.66 -1.12 -19.16
CA ARG A 43 -4.01 -1.70 -19.17
C ARG A 43 -5.00 -0.78 -18.46
N PHE A 44 -4.66 -0.22 -17.28
CA PHE A 44 -5.50 0.77 -16.61
C PHE A 44 -5.72 2.02 -17.45
N ALA A 45 -4.67 2.53 -18.09
CA ALA A 45 -4.76 3.69 -18.97
C ALA A 45 -5.65 3.47 -20.21
N ALA A 46 -5.76 2.22 -20.67
CA ALA A 46 -6.50 1.83 -21.87
C ALA A 46 -7.93 1.33 -21.59
N LEU A 47 -8.41 1.37 -20.34
CA LEU A 47 -9.78 0.95 -19.97
C LEU A 47 -10.83 1.66 -20.85
N LYS A 48 -11.91 0.95 -21.15
CA LYS A 48 -13.08 1.46 -21.90
C LYS A 48 -14.32 1.33 -21.03
N PRO A 49 -14.48 2.17 -20.00
CA PRO A 49 -15.55 1.99 -19.01
C PRO A 49 -16.92 2.11 -19.65
N ALA A 50 -17.85 1.23 -19.23
CA ALA A 50 -19.27 1.35 -19.57
C ALA A 50 -19.91 2.60 -18.96
N ALA A 51 -19.37 3.12 -17.87
CA ALA A 51 -19.82 4.36 -17.22
C ALA A 51 -19.01 5.56 -17.73
N GLU A 52 -19.70 6.57 -18.29
CA GLU A 52 -19.09 7.81 -18.78
C GLU A 52 -18.38 8.61 -17.67
N ASP A 53 -18.86 8.49 -16.45
CA ASP A 53 -18.35 9.16 -15.26
C ASP A 53 -17.36 8.30 -14.45
N PHE A 54 -16.83 7.22 -15.02
CA PHE A 54 -15.83 6.36 -14.38
C PHE A 54 -14.53 7.12 -14.09
N ARG A 55 -13.95 6.87 -12.90
CA ARG A 55 -12.68 7.50 -12.49
C ARG A 55 -11.73 6.50 -11.85
N ILE A 56 -10.44 6.71 -12.10
CA ILE A 56 -9.33 6.02 -11.46
C ILE A 56 -8.74 6.94 -10.40
N PHE A 57 -8.81 6.52 -9.13
CA PHE A 57 -8.19 7.20 -8.00
C PHE A 57 -6.81 6.57 -7.78
N TRP A 58 -5.77 7.24 -8.27
CA TRP A 58 -4.38 6.77 -8.27
C TRP A 58 -3.67 7.30 -7.05
N ASP A 59 -3.77 6.57 -5.92
CA ASP A 59 -3.21 6.97 -4.62
C ASP A 59 -1.72 6.61 -4.54
N ASN A 60 -0.88 7.55 -4.95
CA ASN A 60 0.58 7.37 -4.98
C ASN A 60 1.23 7.72 -3.62
N ALA A 61 0.66 7.18 -2.54
CA ALA A 61 1.03 7.49 -1.16
C ALA A 61 2.46 7.09 -0.80
N TYR A 62 3.08 6.16 -1.55
CA TYR A 62 4.39 5.58 -1.23
C TYR A 62 5.46 5.84 -2.29
N CYS A 63 5.25 6.77 -3.20
CA CYS A 63 6.11 7.03 -4.38
C CYS A 63 7.60 7.29 -4.08
N VAL A 64 7.95 7.65 -2.84
CA VAL A 64 9.34 7.94 -2.41
C VAL A 64 9.78 7.08 -1.20
N HIS A 65 9.03 6.04 -0.87
CA HIS A 65 9.28 5.22 0.33
C HIS A 65 10.08 3.96 -0.01
N HIS A 66 11.22 4.15 -0.65
CA HIS A 66 12.13 3.08 -1.02
C HIS A 66 12.88 2.53 0.20
N LEU A 67 13.04 1.21 0.28
CA LEU A 67 13.81 0.50 1.31
C LEU A 67 15.09 -0.13 0.76
N LYS A 68 15.17 -0.30 -0.56
CA LYS A 68 16.31 -0.91 -1.27
C LYS A 68 16.91 0.07 -2.29
N ASP A 69 18.18 -0.12 -2.65
CA ASP A 69 18.84 0.69 -3.69
C ASP A 69 18.33 0.33 -5.08
N ASP A 70 18.03 -0.96 -5.31
CA ASP A 70 17.38 -1.49 -6.51
C ASP A 70 15.85 -1.36 -6.43
N HIS A 71 15.38 -0.18 -6.05
CA HIS A 71 13.96 0.09 -5.84
C HIS A 71 13.14 0.01 -7.12
N ASP A 72 11.84 -0.20 -6.96
CA ASP A 72 10.90 -0.22 -8.08
C ASP A 72 10.75 1.18 -8.70
N SER A 73 10.35 1.19 -9.97
CA SER A 73 9.87 2.37 -10.69
C SER A 73 8.42 2.18 -11.08
N LEU A 74 7.67 3.26 -11.15
CA LEU A 74 6.28 3.26 -11.59
C LEU A 74 6.16 4.05 -12.89
N LEU A 75 5.56 3.43 -13.91
CA LEU A 75 5.27 4.09 -15.18
C LEU A 75 4.25 5.23 -14.95
N ASN A 76 4.45 6.38 -15.61
CA ASN A 76 3.54 7.51 -15.50
C ASN A 76 2.20 7.19 -16.20
N ILE A 77 1.13 7.09 -15.42
CA ILE A 77 -0.20 6.74 -15.94
C ILE A 77 -0.77 7.82 -16.86
N PHE A 78 -0.44 9.11 -16.65
CA PHE A 78 -0.94 10.18 -17.52
C PHE A 78 -0.34 10.11 -18.92
N ASP A 79 0.95 9.76 -19.04
CA ASP A 79 1.59 9.60 -20.34
C ASP A 79 0.95 8.45 -21.14
N GLU A 80 0.58 7.37 -20.47
CA GLU A 80 -0.10 6.23 -21.10
C GLU A 80 -1.56 6.55 -21.41
N ALA A 81 -2.29 7.22 -20.51
CA ALA A 81 -3.68 7.62 -20.72
C ALA A 81 -3.82 8.61 -21.87
N LYS A 82 -2.86 9.54 -22.03
CA LYS A 82 -2.83 10.49 -23.15
C LYS A 82 -2.75 9.79 -24.51
N LYS A 83 -2.01 8.67 -24.59
CA LYS A 83 -1.95 7.85 -25.83
C LYS A 83 -3.29 7.24 -26.20
N CYS A 84 -4.17 7.05 -25.20
CA CYS A 84 -5.49 6.45 -25.35
C CYS A 84 -6.63 7.47 -25.37
N GLY A 85 -6.36 8.76 -25.13
CA GLY A 85 -7.39 9.80 -24.99
C GLY A 85 -8.20 9.70 -23.69
N ASN A 86 -7.62 9.14 -22.64
CA ASN A 86 -8.29 8.77 -21.39
C ASN A 86 -7.83 9.60 -20.17
N GLU A 87 -7.18 10.74 -20.38
CA GLU A 87 -6.61 11.57 -19.30
C GLU A 87 -7.66 12.02 -18.28
N ASP A 88 -8.90 12.23 -18.74
CA ASP A 88 -10.00 12.68 -17.90
C ASP A 88 -10.49 11.60 -16.91
N MET A 89 -10.08 10.34 -17.08
CA MET A 89 -10.41 9.29 -16.12
C MET A 89 -9.58 9.34 -14.84
N ILE A 90 -8.43 10.06 -14.83
CA ILE A 90 -7.41 9.87 -13.80
C ILE A 90 -7.37 11.03 -12.82
N PHE A 91 -7.38 10.68 -11.53
CA PHE A 91 -7.00 11.53 -10.42
C PHE A 91 -5.84 10.90 -9.66
N GLU A 92 -4.68 11.54 -9.68
CA GLU A 92 -3.52 11.09 -8.90
C GLU A 92 -3.40 11.90 -7.62
N PHE A 93 -3.13 11.22 -6.52
CA PHE A 93 -3.01 11.81 -5.19
C PHE A 93 -1.65 11.48 -4.59
N ALA A 94 -1.04 12.48 -3.95
CA ALA A 94 0.13 12.30 -3.12
C ALA A 94 0.07 13.22 -1.91
N SER A 95 0.78 12.87 -0.84
CA SER A 95 0.87 13.73 0.34
C SER A 95 2.17 13.52 1.11
N THR A 96 2.53 14.52 1.92
CA THR A 96 3.66 14.42 2.84
C THR A 96 3.28 13.81 4.20
N SER A 97 2.07 13.28 4.36
CA SER A 97 1.57 12.75 5.65
C SER A 97 2.43 11.61 6.21
N LYS A 98 3.04 10.80 5.34
CA LYS A 98 3.96 9.72 5.71
C LYS A 98 5.44 10.10 5.51
N ILE A 99 5.70 11.34 5.14
CA ILE A 99 7.04 11.88 4.89
C ILE A 99 7.46 12.80 6.05
N THR A 100 6.59 13.73 6.46
CA THR A 100 6.86 14.72 7.50
C THR A 100 5.99 14.47 8.73
N PHE A 101 4.84 15.16 8.82
CA PHE A 101 3.98 15.12 10.00
C PHE A 101 2.55 14.69 9.62
N PRO A 102 2.02 13.60 10.20
CA PRO A 102 0.60 13.33 10.09
C PRO A 102 -0.21 14.49 10.69
N GLY A 103 -1.25 14.93 9.99
CA GLY A 103 -2.09 16.06 10.38
C GLY A 103 -1.52 17.47 10.09
N ALA A 104 -0.24 17.58 9.70
CA ALA A 104 0.38 18.83 9.25
C ALA A 104 1.10 18.67 7.90
N GLY A 105 0.63 17.72 7.10
CA GLY A 105 1.15 17.47 5.76
C GLY A 105 0.63 18.45 4.71
N VAL A 106 1.21 18.34 3.52
CA VAL A 106 0.73 18.96 2.28
C VAL A 106 0.27 17.83 1.36
N ALA A 107 -0.92 17.98 0.79
CA ALA A 107 -1.44 17.05 -0.22
C ALA A 107 -1.52 17.73 -1.58
N VAL A 108 -1.45 16.92 -2.63
CA VAL A 108 -1.56 17.37 -4.02
C VAL A 108 -2.46 16.41 -4.79
N ILE A 109 -3.25 16.99 -5.70
CA ILE A 109 -4.00 16.25 -6.72
C ILE A 109 -3.43 16.64 -8.07
N ALA A 110 -3.08 15.65 -8.88
CA ALA A 110 -2.79 15.81 -10.29
C ALA A 110 -3.96 15.21 -11.10
N ALA A 111 -4.36 15.89 -12.17
CA ALA A 111 -5.43 15.47 -13.05
C ALA A 111 -5.31 16.17 -14.42
N SER A 112 -6.16 15.80 -15.39
CA SER A 112 -6.29 16.53 -16.64
C SER A 112 -6.69 17.99 -16.42
N GLU A 113 -6.47 18.84 -17.40
CA GLU A 113 -6.87 20.25 -17.33
C GLU A 113 -8.37 20.42 -17.07
N ASN A 114 -9.22 19.60 -17.69
CA ASN A 114 -10.67 19.62 -17.49
C ASN A 114 -11.04 19.29 -16.04
N ASN A 115 -10.46 18.24 -15.50
CA ASN A 115 -10.69 17.81 -14.11
C ASN A 115 -10.15 18.85 -13.11
N VAL A 116 -8.97 19.43 -13.36
CA VAL A 116 -8.41 20.49 -12.50
C VAL A 116 -9.30 21.72 -12.48
N LYS A 117 -9.85 22.14 -13.62
CA LYS A 117 -10.82 23.27 -13.69
C LYS A 117 -12.05 22.99 -12.83
N GLN A 118 -12.62 21.77 -12.93
CA GLN A 118 -13.80 21.38 -12.16
C GLN A 118 -13.50 21.32 -10.65
N ILE A 119 -12.42 20.66 -10.25
CA ILE A 119 -12.03 20.53 -8.85
C ILE A 119 -11.72 21.90 -8.24
N SER A 120 -10.98 22.75 -8.96
CA SER A 120 -10.63 24.09 -8.48
C SER A 120 -11.86 24.94 -8.19
N LYS A 121 -12.91 24.79 -9.00
CA LYS A 121 -14.19 25.48 -8.77
C LYS A 121 -14.85 24.99 -7.46
N LEU A 122 -14.86 23.69 -7.21
CA LEU A 122 -15.43 23.11 -5.99
C LEU A 122 -14.59 23.48 -4.75
N LEU A 123 -13.27 23.33 -4.84
CA LEU A 123 -12.35 23.66 -3.75
C LEU A 123 -12.38 25.16 -3.43
N GLY A 124 -12.54 26.03 -4.43
CA GLY A 124 -12.67 27.47 -4.23
C GLY A 124 -13.93 27.89 -3.45
N MET A 125 -14.98 27.05 -3.47
CA MET A 125 -16.15 27.26 -2.61
C MET A 125 -15.97 26.72 -1.18
N GLN A 126 -15.14 25.68 -1.02
CA GLN A 126 -14.88 25.07 0.29
C GLN A 126 -13.82 25.84 1.09
N ASN A 127 -12.78 26.32 0.43
CA ASN A 127 -11.63 26.96 1.04
C ASN A 127 -11.22 28.23 0.28
N ILE A 128 -11.20 29.35 0.95
CA ILE A 128 -10.66 30.59 0.38
C ILE A 128 -9.14 30.49 0.20
N SER A 129 -8.46 29.78 1.10
CA SER A 129 -7.00 29.63 1.09
C SER A 129 -6.58 28.41 1.91
N TYR A 130 -5.52 27.76 1.45
CA TYR A 130 -4.85 26.69 2.18
C TYR A 130 -3.81 27.25 3.15
N ASP A 131 -3.32 26.41 4.09
CA ASP A 131 -2.26 26.77 5.04
C ASP A 131 -0.93 27.04 4.32
N LYS A 132 -0.74 28.28 3.88
CA LYS A 132 0.47 28.74 3.19
C LYS A 132 1.70 28.73 4.09
N VAL A 133 1.54 28.87 5.40
CA VAL A 133 2.66 28.81 6.35
C VAL A 133 3.20 27.39 6.39
N ASN A 134 2.32 26.39 6.43
CA ASN A 134 2.72 25.00 6.39
C ASN A 134 3.37 24.62 5.03
N GLN A 135 2.82 25.10 3.92
CA GLN A 135 3.44 24.90 2.61
C GLN A 135 4.84 25.50 2.55
N LEU A 136 4.99 26.76 3.00
CA LEU A 136 6.29 27.44 3.06
C LEU A 136 7.30 26.71 3.96
N ARG A 137 6.85 26.16 5.08
CA ARG A 137 7.68 25.34 5.97
C ARG A 137 8.26 24.13 5.24
N HIS A 138 7.44 23.41 4.47
CA HIS A 138 7.89 22.28 3.65
C HIS A 138 8.88 22.72 2.57
N VAL A 139 8.57 23.81 1.85
CA VAL A 139 9.48 24.36 0.83
C VAL A 139 10.83 24.75 1.42
N ARG A 140 10.83 25.45 2.56
CA ARG A 140 12.08 25.86 3.22
C ARG A 140 12.89 24.68 3.75
N TYR A 141 12.21 23.63 4.24
CA TYR A 141 12.87 22.46 4.79
C TYR A 141 13.53 21.60 3.70
N PHE A 142 12.83 21.32 2.63
CA PHE A 142 13.33 20.48 1.56
C PHE A 142 14.15 21.24 0.52
N GLY A 143 13.85 22.50 0.29
CA GLY A 143 14.41 23.33 -0.77
C GLY A 143 13.94 22.92 -2.17
N ASN A 144 14.11 21.65 -2.52
CA ASN A 144 13.73 21.07 -3.82
C ASN A 144 13.49 19.56 -3.72
N ALA A 145 13.25 18.89 -4.85
CA ALA A 145 13.03 17.45 -4.93
C ALA A 145 14.22 16.62 -4.44
N ASP A 146 15.46 17.11 -4.64
CA ASP A 146 16.67 16.40 -4.15
C ASP A 146 16.78 16.45 -2.63
N GLY A 147 16.38 17.58 -2.01
CA GLY A 147 16.27 17.69 -0.57
C GLY A 147 15.25 16.70 0.00
N LEU A 148 14.11 16.52 -0.68
CA LEU A 148 13.14 15.50 -0.32
C LEU A 148 13.73 14.08 -0.43
N ARG A 149 14.41 13.75 -1.54
CA ARG A 149 15.06 12.44 -1.71
C ARG A 149 16.07 12.16 -0.61
N LYS A 150 16.97 13.13 -0.32
CA LYS A 150 17.95 13.03 0.78
C LYS A 150 17.29 12.84 2.15
N TYR A 151 16.13 13.41 2.37
CA TYR A 151 15.37 13.20 3.58
C TYR A 151 14.81 11.78 3.67
N MET A 152 14.28 11.25 2.56
CA MET A 152 13.77 9.88 2.51
C MET A 152 14.87 8.82 2.68
N GLU A 153 16.13 9.10 2.31
CA GLU A 153 17.25 8.22 2.64
C GLU A 153 17.45 8.06 4.16
N LYS A 154 17.13 9.09 4.96
CA LYS A 154 17.14 8.96 6.42
C LYS A 154 16.01 8.07 6.95
N HIS A 155 14.83 8.13 6.31
CA HIS A 155 13.73 7.20 6.59
C HIS A 155 14.12 5.76 6.26
N LYS A 156 14.73 5.55 5.09
CA LYS A 156 15.25 4.25 4.66
C LYS A 156 16.25 3.69 5.68
N ALA A 157 17.21 4.50 6.14
CA ALA A 157 18.20 4.07 7.12
C ALA A 157 17.58 3.58 8.45
N ILE A 158 16.39 4.08 8.81
CA ILE A 158 15.66 3.65 10.01
C ILE A 158 14.78 2.43 9.72
N LEU A 159 14.13 2.39 8.57
CA LEU A 159 13.10 1.38 8.27
C LEU A 159 13.67 0.11 7.64
N ALA A 160 14.65 0.21 6.74
CA ALA A 160 15.19 -0.95 6.04
C ALA A 160 15.72 -2.04 7.00
N PRO A 161 16.48 -1.73 8.07
CA PRO A 161 16.93 -2.76 9.01
C PRO A 161 15.78 -3.50 9.71
N LYS A 162 14.64 -2.83 9.92
CA LYS A 162 13.45 -3.45 10.53
C LYS A 162 12.79 -4.43 9.55
N PHE A 163 12.66 -4.06 8.28
CA PHE A 163 12.15 -4.95 7.24
C PHE A 163 13.08 -6.15 7.03
N ASP A 164 14.38 -5.91 6.95
CA ASP A 164 15.38 -6.97 6.81
C ASP A 164 15.35 -7.95 7.99
N THR A 165 15.13 -7.46 9.21
CA THR A 165 14.96 -8.30 10.41
C THR A 165 13.74 -9.21 10.29
N VAL A 166 12.58 -8.66 9.86
CA VAL A 166 11.36 -9.47 9.68
C VAL A 166 11.57 -10.55 8.62
N ILE A 167 12.08 -10.16 7.44
CA ILE A 167 12.30 -11.11 6.32
C ILE A 167 13.30 -12.20 6.74
N ARG A 168 14.41 -11.82 7.38
CA ARG A 168 15.41 -12.79 7.86
C ARG A 168 14.78 -13.81 8.82
N ILE A 169 14.01 -13.37 9.83
CA ILE A 169 13.40 -14.28 10.80
C ILE A 169 12.36 -15.18 10.12
N LEU A 170 11.55 -14.65 9.23
CA LEU A 170 10.59 -15.47 8.46
C LEU A 170 11.32 -16.52 7.62
N THR A 171 12.39 -16.14 6.94
CA THR A 171 13.18 -17.07 6.11
C THR A 171 13.84 -18.16 6.97
N GLU A 172 14.49 -17.78 8.07
CA GLU A 172 15.18 -18.72 8.97
C GLU A 172 14.23 -19.71 9.68
N GLN A 173 13.03 -19.24 10.07
CA GLN A 173 12.13 -20.04 10.89
C GLN A 173 11.00 -20.72 10.14
N MET A 174 10.64 -20.21 8.97
CA MET A 174 9.44 -20.62 8.22
C MET A 174 9.76 -21.06 6.79
N GLY A 175 10.96 -20.79 6.28
CA GLY A 175 11.31 -21.00 4.86
C GLY A 175 11.13 -22.43 4.36
N ASP A 176 11.40 -23.43 5.22
CA ASP A 176 11.28 -24.84 4.88
C ASP A 176 9.92 -25.46 5.26
N LEU A 177 8.98 -24.62 5.77
CA LEU A 177 7.68 -25.06 6.26
C LEU A 177 6.57 -24.49 5.39
N ASP A 178 5.95 -25.26 4.55
CA ASP A 178 4.85 -24.83 3.66
C ASP A 178 3.55 -24.37 4.39
N ILE A 179 3.71 -23.66 5.52
CA ILE A 179 2.61 -23.17 6.37
C ILE A 179 2.46 -21.65 6.38
N LEU A 180 3.42 -20.92 5.78
CA LEU A 180 3.41 -19.46 5.66
C LEU A 180 4.04 -19.02 4.35
N THR A 181 3.44 -18.03 3.70
CA THR A 181 4.05 -17.33 2.57
C THR A 181 4.07 -15.84 2.85
N TRP A 182 5.05 -15.12 2.30
CA TRP A 182 5.17 -13.67 2.48
C TRP A 182 5.73 -12.99 1.24
N ASN A 183 5.55 -11.67 1.21
CA ASN A 183 6.14 -10.80 0.20
C ASN A 183 7.39 -10.12 0.75
N GLU A 184 8.34 -9.84 -0.12
CA GLU A 184 9.55 -9.05 0.18
C GLU A 184 9.45 -7.69 -0.52
N PRO A 185 8.82 -6.69 0.10
CA PRO A 185 8.64 -5.40 -0.53
C PRO A 185 9.96 -4.62 -0.61
N LYS A 186 10.18 -3.93 -1.73
CA LYS A 186 11.31 -3.01 -1.92
C LYS A 186 11.04 -1.60 -1.36
N GLY A 187 9.87 -1.39 -0.78
CA GLY A 187 9.45 -0.11 -0.22
C GLY A 187 8.12 -0.16 0.53
N GLY A 188 7.64 0.98 0.96
CA GLY A 188 6.40 1.11 1.72
C GLY A 188 6.54 0.80 3.20
N TYR A 189 5.42 0.39 3.83
CA TYR A 189 5.33 0.22 5.28
C TYR A 189 4.86 -1.17 5.72
N PHE A 190 4.58 -2.09 4.77
CA PHE A 190 3.89 -3.32 5.09
C PHE A 190 4.54 -4.55 4.46
N ILE A 191 4.46 -5.67 5.21
CA ILE A 191 4.75 -7.00 4.72
C ILE A 191 3.45 -7.78 4.83
N SER A 192 2.98 -8.35 3.73
CA SER A 192 1.80 -9.22 3.70
C SER A 192 2.23 -10.67 3.86
N VAL A 193 1.62 -11.37 4.80
CA VAL A 193 1.86 -12.79 5.02
C VAL A 193 0.55 -13.55 4.90
N ASN A 194 0.60 -14.78 4.38
CA ASN A 194 -0.54 -15.68 4.32
C ASN A 194 -0.21 -16.99 5.05
N THR A 195 -0.99 -17.30 6.06
CA THR A 195 -0.97 -18.57 6.80
C THR A 195 -1.72 -19.64 6.01
N LEU A 196 -1.83 -20.84 6.57
CA LEU A 196 -2.81 -21.82 6.11
C LEU A 196 -4.23 -21.24 6.24
N ASP A 197 -5.13 -21.63 5.33
CA ASP A 197 -6.53 -21.20 5.33
C ASP A 197 -7.18 -21.49 6.71
N GLY A 198 -7.85 -20.49 7.28
CA GLY A 198 -8.52 -20.57 8.58
C GLY A 198 -7.61 -20.38 9.80
N CYS A 199 -6.35 -19.96 9.63
CA CYS A 199 -5.40 -19.79 10.74
C CYS A 199 -5.12 -18.35 11.14
N ALA A 200 -5.43 -17.34 10.32
CA ALA A 200 -5.00 -15.97 10.59
C ALA A 200 -5.57 -15.37 11.87
N LYS A 201 -6.85 -15.62 12.17
CA LYS A 201 -7.48 -15.13 13.41
C LYS A 201 -6.88 -15.80 14.64
N GLU A 202 -6.61 -17.11 14.57
CA GLU A 202 -6.00 -17.86 15.67
C GLU A 202 -4.56 -17.38 15.92
N VAL A 203 -3.76 -17.20 14.88
CA VAL A 203 -2.42 -16.60 15.00
C VAL A 203 -2.49 -15.23 15.66
N ALA A 204 -3.41 -14.37 15.24
CA ALA A 204 -3.56 -13.05 15.84
C ALA A 204 -3.99 -13.10 17.30
N ARG A 205 -4.85 -14.08 17.68
CA ARG A 205 -5.27 -14.33 19.07
C ARG A 205 -4.08 -14.78 19.94
N LEU A 206 -3.33 -15.78 19.49
CA LEU A 206 -2.16 -16.30 20.18
C LEU A 206 -1.08 -15.23 20.36
N CYS A 207 -0.78 -14.45 19.31
CA CYS A 207 0.15 -13.33 19.40
C CYS A 207 -0.28 -12.32 20.48
N LYS A 208 -1.58 -11.97 20.52
CA LYS A 208 -2.12 -11.03 21.51
C LYS A 208 -1.98 -11.57 22.93
N GLU A 209 -2.23 -12.85 23.16
CA GLU A 209 -2.04 -13.50 24.48
C GLU A 209 -0.56 -13.51 24.89
N GLY A 210 0.35 -13.67 23.92
CA GLY A 210 1.79 -13.55 24.13
C GLY A 210 2.31 -12.11 24.23
N GLY A 211 1.43 -11.08 24.16
CA GLY A 211 1.78 -9.68 24.32
C GLY A 211 2.10 -8.93 23.01
N VAL A 212 1.92 -9.55 21.84
CA VAL A 212 2.13 -8.94 20.53
C VAL A 212 0.79 -8.63 19.85
N VAL A 213 0.50 -7.35 19.68
CA VAL A 213 -0.75 -6.92 19.03
C VAL A 213 -0.50 -6.68 17.54
N LEU A 214 -1.13 -7.49 16.69
CA LEU A 214 -1.11 -7.37 15.25
C LEU A 214 -2.31 -6.54 14.73
N THR A 215 -2.23 -6.09 13.48
CA THR A 215 -3.43 -5.63 12.77
C THR A 215 -4.41 -6.81 12.69
N GLY A 216 -5.68 -6.57 13.03
CA GLY A 216 -6.68 -7.65 13.08
C GLY A 216 -6.77 -8.42 11.76
N ALA A 217 -6.88 -9.73 11.84
CA ALA A 217 -7.05 -10.60 10.68
C ALA A 217 -8.27 -10.16 9.85
N GLY A 218 -8.13 -10.13 8.54
CA GLY A 218 -9.18 -9.65 7.62
C GLY A 218 -9.27 -8.12 7.47
N ALA A 219 -8.56 -7.32 8.26
CA ALA A 219 -8.62 -5.84 8.19
C ALA A 219 -8.22 -5.27 6.83
N THR A 220 -7.51 -6.02 6.00
CA THR A 220 -7.08 -5.68 4.65
C THR A 220 -8.12 -5.98 3.56
N PHE A 221 -9.23 -6.62 3.94
CA PHE A 221 -10.30 -7.01 3.03
C PHE A 221 -11.52 -6.11 3.19
N PRO A 222 -12.37 -5.97 2.14
CA PRO A 222 -13.66 -5.31 2.24
C PRO A 222 -14.49 -5.89 3.39
N TYR A 223 -15.18 -5.01 4.13
CA TYR A 223 -15.96 -5.37 5.31
C TYR A 223 -15.20 -6.12 6.40
N LYS A 224 -13.85 -6.08 6.38
CA LYS A 224 -12.95 -6.82 7.30
C LYS A 224 -13.17 -8.34 7.26
N LYS A 225 -13.54 -8.87 6.11
CA LYS A 225 -13.81 -10.29 5.90
C LYS A 225 -12.83 -10.87 4.90
N ASP A 226 -11.82 -11.58 5.38
CA ASP A 226 -11.00 -12.47 4.57
C ASP A 226 -11.76 -13.78 4.40
N PRO A 227 -12.18 -14.17 3.18
CA PRO A 227 -12.95 -15.39 2.96
C PRO A 227 -12.19 -16.66 3.34
N ASN A 228 -10.87 -16.63 3.27
CA ASN A 228 -10.01 -17.78 3.59
C ASN A 228 -9.38 -17.68 4.99
N ASP A 229 -9.58 -16.57 5.70
CA ASP A 229 -8.98 -16.33 7.02
C ASP A 229 -7.48 -16.69 7.08
N LYS A 230 -6.70 -16.13 6.16
CA LYS A 230 -5.27 -16.45 6.00
C LYS A 230 -4.33 -15.24 5.99
N ASN A 231 -4.84 -14.06 5.64
CA ASN A 231 -3.98 -12.89 5.46
C ASN A 231 -3.77 -12.11 6.74
N ILE A 232 -2.51 -11.81 7.02
CA ILE A 232 -2.06 -10.92 8.10
C ILE A 232 -1.13 -9.87 7.51
N ARG A 233 -1.35 -8.61 7.88
CA ARG A 233 -0.47 -7.50 7.53
C ARG A 233 0.46 -7.17 8.69
N LEU A 234 1.76 -7.27 8.47
CA LEU A 234 2.79 -6.84 9.40
C LEU A 234 3.20 -5.40 9.11
N SER A 235 3.42 -4.61 10.17
CA SER A 235 3.87 -3.21 10.10
C SER A 235 5.06 -3.02 11.04
N PRO A 236 6.30 -3.26 10.57
CA PRO A 236 7.49 -3.28 11.41
C PRO A 236 8.02 -1.88 11.78
N SER A 237 7.37 -0.80 11.35
CA SER A 237 7.93 0.56 11.43
C SER A 237 8.07 1.11 12.85
N PHE A 238 7.17 0.76 13.78
CA PHE A 238 7.10 1.37 15.11
C PHE A 238 8.08 0.77 16.14
N PRO A 239 8.15 -0.56 16.38
CA PRO A 239 8.94 -1.12 17.47
C PRO A 239 10.45 -0.90 17.28
N THR A 240 11.22 -1.03 18.37
CA THR A 240 12.68 -1.12 18.30
C THR A 240 13.10 -2.41 17.58
N LEU A 241 14.34 -2.53 17.12
CA LEU A 241 14.83 -3.77 16.50
C LEU A 241 14.80 -4.95 17.49
N GLU A 242 15.08 -4.70 18.76
CA GLU A 242 15.04 -5.72 19.82
C GLU A 242 13.60 -6.24 20.03
N ASP A 243 12.64 -5.32 20.23
CA ASP A 243 11.24 -5.69 20.40
C ASP A 243 10.66 -6.37 19.16
N LEU A 244 11.05 -5.88 17.97
CA LEU A 244 10.62 -6.46 16.70
C LEU A 244 11.13 -7.89 16.53
N THR A 245 12.39 -8.17 16.93
CA THR A 245 12.96 -9.52 16.90
C THR A 245 12.15 -10.47 17.77
N LYS A 246 11.92 -10.09 19.04
CA LYS A 246 11.11 -10.89 19.98
C LYS A 246 9.68 -11.11 19.49
N ALA A 247 9.07 -10.04 18.93
CA ALA A 247 7.71 -10.12 18.38
C ALA A 247 7.63 -11.07 17.18
N MET A 248 8.63 -11.08 16.30
CA MET A 248 8.65 -11.95 15.14
C MET A 248 8.96 -13.41 15.50
N GLU A 249 9.82 -13.66 16.51
CA GLU A 249 10.04 -14.99 17.05
C GLU A 249 8.75 -15.58 17.62
N LEU A 250 8.01 -14.79 18.44
CA LEU A 250 6.71 -15.18 18.96
C LEU A 250 5.69 -15.41 17.83
N PHE A 251 5.66 -14.54 16.84
CA PHE A 251 4.79 -14.68 15.68
C PHE A 251 5.01 -16.03 14.96
N CYS A 252 6.26 -16.40 14.72
CA CYS A 252 6.59 -17.70 14.10
C CYS A 252 6.13 -18.89 14.94
N ILE A 253 6.27 -18.81 16.28
CA ILE A 253 5.76 -19.84 17.18
C ILE A 253 4.23 -19.95 17.08
N CYS A 254 3.53 -18.81 17.10
CA CYS A 254 2.07 -18.78 16.98
C CYS A 254 1.58 -19.34 15.63
N VAL A 255 2.28 -19.05 14.53
CA VAL A 255 1.96 -19.63 13.21
C VAL A 255 2.15 -21.14 13.22
N LYS A 256 3.26 -21.64 13.78
CA LYS A 256 3.52 -23.09 13.90
C LYS A 256 2.44 -23.79 14.73
N LEU A 257 2.06 -23.21 15.87
CA LEU A 257 1.04 -23.78 16.76
C LEU A 257 -0.32 -23.83 16.07
N ALA A 258 -0.82 -22.71 15.56
CA ALA A 258 -2.10 -22.66 14.87
C ALA A 258 -2.16 -23.60 13.64
N SER A 259 -1.05 -23.72 12.91
CA SER A 259 -0.95 -24.63 11.77
C SER A 259 -0.96 -26.09 12.21
N ALA A 260 -0.24 -26.44 13.28
CA ALA A 260 -0.22 -27.81 13.84
C ALA A 260 -1.62 -28.23 14.33
N GLU A 261 -2.30 -27.38 15.11
CA GLU A 261 -3.67 -27.62 15.56
C GLU A 261 -4.64 -27.84 14.39
N LYS A 262 -4.52 -27.00 13.33
CA LYS A 262 -5.33 -27.12 12.12
C LYS A 262 -5.09 -28.43 11.36
N LEU A 263 -3.84 -28.87 11.27
CA LEU A 263 -3.48 -30.12 10.58
C LEU A 263 -3.88 -31.35 11.35
N LEU A 264 -3.84 -31.31 12.70
CA LEU A 264 -4.26 -32.39 13.57
C LEU A 264 -5.78 -32.53 13.70
N ALA A 265 -6.52 -31.47 13.46
CA ALA A 265 -8.00 -31.46 13.47
C ALA A 265 -8.64 -32.00 12.17
N LYS A 266 -7.84 -32.41 11.20
CA LYS A 266 -8.28 -33.09 9.96
C LYS A 266 -8.27 -34.60 10.19
#